data_51bdcfa4a259e3259db1bfab150047b7
#
_entry.id   51bdcfa4a259e3259db1bfab150047b7
#
_cell.length_a   1.000
_cell.length_b   1.000
_cell.length_c   1.000
_cell.angle_alpha   90.00
_cell.angle_beta   90.00
_cell.angle_gamma   90.00
#
_symmetry.space_group_name_H-M   'P 1'
#
loop_
_entity.id
_entity.type
_entity.pdbx_description
1 polymer ?
#
loop_
_entity_poly.entity_id
_entity_poly.type
_entity_poly.pdbx_seq_one_letter_code
_entity_poly.pdbx_strand_id
1 'polypeptide(L)'
;SSWQLIHEYYGTGENDGGDHQEKLEMFLDGKISEEEFVAHDIHLWKGVSPEIHRDDIMRCYSGVGLIEGARAVVENLQERGVFVAIVSSGVDIFVGTIANMLKVDDWAANGFEWDEDGWLVKGLPTRVLTHNKGLMVEKLARINDLNASEIVSVGDSSSDLSMMIDGSH
;
A
#
# COMPACT_ATOMS: atom_id res chain seq x y z
N SER A 1 2.25 -0.09 9.57
CA SER A 1 1.82 -0.42 8.21
C SER A 1 0.31 -0.37 8.10
N SER A 2 -0.24 -0.08 6.92
CA SER A 2 -1.70 -0.03 6.71
C SER A 2 -2.36 -1.41 6.91
N TRP A 3 -1.66 -2.49 6.61
CA TRP A 3 -2.10 -3.86 6.88
C TRP A 3 -2.16 -4.16 8.37
N GLN A 4 -1.18 -3.71 9.12
CA GLN A 4 -1.12 -3.90 10.57
C GLN A 4 -2.30 -3.24 11.29
N LEU A 5 -2.74 -2.06 10.86
CA LEU A 5 -3.89 -1.39 11.44
C LEU A 5 -5.18 -2.20 11.29
N ILE A 6 -5.35 -2.96 10.21
CA ILE A 6 -6.48 -3.88 10.05
C ILE A 6 -6.34 -5.07 11.02
N HIS A 7 -5.16 -5.64 11.15
CA HIS A 7 -4.92 -6.72 12.12
C HIS A 7 -5.18 -6.25 13.56
N GLU A 8 -4.74 -5.05 13.93
CA GLU A 8 -5.00 -4.47 15.25
C GLU A 8 -6.52 -4.28 15.50
N TYR A 9 -7.25 -3.82 14.48
CA TYR A 9 -8.70 -3.64 14.58
C TYR A 9 -9.46 -4.96 14.81
N TYR A 10 -9.07 -6.03 14.13
CA TYR A 10 -9.68 -7.36 14.27
C TYR A 10 -9.01 -8.23 15.34
N GLY A 11 -7.91 -7.80 15.96
CA GLY A 11 -7.16 -8.58 16.94
C GLY A 11 -6.48 -9.81 16.34
N THR A 12 -6.10 -9.78 15.08
CA THR A 12 -5.49 -10.91 14.34
C THR A 12 -3.99 -10.74 14.07
N GLY A 13 -3.32 -9.90 14.84
CA GLY A 13 -1.89 -9.66 14.74
C GLY A 13 -1.03 -10.64 15.55
N GLU A 14 0.14 -10.20 15.96
CA GLU A 14 1.19 -11.01 16.63
C GLU A 14 0.73 -11.77 17.88
N ASN A 15 -0.40 -11.42 18.48
CA ASN A 15 -0.89 -12.02 19.73
C ASN A 15 -1.89 -13.18 19.50
N ASP A 16 -2.21 -13.53 18.26
CA ASP A 16 -3.26 -14.49 17.89
C ASP A 16 -2.74 -15.89 17.53
N GLY A 17 -1.80 -16.42 18.27
CA GLY A 17 -1.34 -17.80 18.07
C GLY A 17 -0.27 -17.99 17.00
N GLY A 18 0.22 -16.92 16.37
CA GLY A 18 1.39 -16.98 15.49
C GLY A 18 1.10 -17.23 14.00
N ASP A 19 -0.16 -17.44 13.59
CA ASP A 19 -0.50 -17.75 12.20
C ASP A 19 -0.11 -16.63 11.22
N HIS A 20 -0.36 -15.38 11.59
CA HIS A 20 0.05 -14.23 10.77
C HIS A 20 1.57 -14.14 10.67
N GLN A 21 2.28 -14.31 11.79
CA GLN A 21 3.74 -14.26 11.82
C GLN A 21 4.38 -15.37 10.99
N GLU A 22 3.87 -16.60 11.08
CA GLU A 22 4.35 -17.72 10.26
C GLU A 22 4.17 -17.43 8.76
N LYS A 23 3.01 -16.90 8.36
CA LYS A 23 2.75 -16.56 6.95
C LYS A 23 3.59 -15.38 6.47
N LEU A 24 3.83 -14.39 7.33
CA LEU A 24 4.75 -13.30 7.04
C LEU A 24 6.16 -13.82 6.76
N GLU A 25 6.68 -14.72 7.60
CA GLU A 25 7.98 -15.35 7.39
C GLU A 25 8.03 -16.15 6.08
N MET A 26 6.98 -16.90 5.77
CA MET A 26 6.87 -17.65 4.51
C MET A 26 6.87 -16.70 3.30
N PHE A 27 6.19 -15.57 3.40
CA PHE A 27 6.18 -14.55 2.35
C PHE A 27 7.57 -13.90 2.20
N LEU A 28 8.20 -13.49 3.29
CA LEU A 28 9.54 -12.90 3.27
C LEU A 28 10.61 -13.86 2.72
N ASP A 29 10.46 -15.15 2.98
CA ASP A 29 11.30 -16.23 2.46
C ASP A 29 10.97 -16.59 0.99
N GLY A 30 9.94 -15.99 0.39
CA GLY A 30 9.50 -16.29 -0.97
C GLY A 30 8.82 -17.65 -1.15
N LYS A 31 8.37 -18.27 -0.04
CA LYS A 31 7.66 -19.57 -0.06
C LYS A 31 6.20 -19.45 -0.48
N ILE A 32 5.60 -18.29 -0.28
CA ILE A 32 4.25 -17.95 -0.75
C ILE A 32 4.28 -16.61 -1.48
N SER A 33 3.33 -16.40 -2.38
CA SER A 33 3.17 -15.14 -3.09
C SER A 33 2.54 -14.07 -2.19
N GLU A 34 2.67 -12.80 -2.60
CA GLU A 34 2.01 -11.69 -1.93
C GLU A 34 0.48 -11.85 -1.93
N GLU A 35 -0.09 -12.38 -3.02
CA GLU A 35 -1.52 -12.65 -3.13
C GLU A 35 -1.97 -13.75 -2.17
N GLU A 36 -1.19 -14.82 -2.01
CA GLU A 36 -1.46 -15.87 -1.03
C GLU A 36 -1.38 -15.34 0.39
N PHE A 37 -0.41 -14.46 0.67
CA PHE A 37 -0.28 -13.81 1.98
C PHE A 37 -1.49 -12.92 2.28
N VAL A 38 -1.94 -12.09 1.33
CA VAL A 38 -3.15 -11.26 1.48
C VAL A 38 -4.40 -12.12 1.66
N ALA A 39 -4.55 -13.20 0.90
CA ALA A 39 -5.67 -14.12 1.04
C ALA A 39 -5.72 -14.74 2.45
N HIS A 40 -4.57 -15.06 3.02
CA HIS A 40 -4.48 -15.57 4.39
C HIS A 40 -4.89 -14.50 5.42
N ASP A 41 -4.43 -13.27 5.27
CA ASP A 41 -4.83 -12.16 6.14
C ASP A 41 -6.35 -11.94 6.13
N ILE A 42 -6.95 -11.93 4.94
CA ILE A 42 -8.41 -11.82 4.78
C ILE A 42 -9.13 -12.99 5.48
N HIS A 43 -8.59 -14.20 5.37
CA HIS A 43 -9.14 -15.37 6.06
C HIS A 43 -9.13 -15.20 7.59
N LEU A 44 -8.05 -14.68 8.15
CA LEU A 44 -7.95 -14.37 9.58
C LEU A 44 -9.00 -13.33 10.01
N TRP A 45 -9.13 -12.24 9.25
CA TRP A 45 -10.12 -11.19 9.57
C TRP A 45 -11.54 -11.71 9.49
N LYS A 46 -11.88 -12.50 8.47
CA LYS A 46 -13.20 -13.14 8.32
C LYS A 46 -13.48 -14.22 9.39
N GLY A 47 -12.45 -14.76 10.00
CA GLY A 47 -12.58 -15.63 11.18
C GLY A 47 -13.14 -14.89 12.39
N VAL A 48 -12.83 -13.59 12.52
CA VAL A 48 -13.36 -12.72 13.59
C VAL A 48 -14.70 -12.10 13.18
N SER A 49 -14.79 -11.58 11.96
CA SER A 49 -16.00 -10.97 11.40
C SER A 49 -16.24 -11.53 10.01
N PRO A 50 -17.18 -12.51 9.86
CA PRO A 50 -17.39 -13.24 8.60
C PRO A 50 -17.75 -12.33 7.41
N GLU A 51 -18.40 -11.21 7.69
CA GLU A 51 -18.77 -10.20 6.71
C GLU A 51 -18.07 -8.89 7.06
N ILE A 52 -17.20 -8.41 6.15
CA ILE A 52 -16.43 -7.17 6.32
C ILE A 52 -16.90 -6.19 5.28
N HIS A 53 -17.43 -5.05 5.74
CA HIS A 53 -17.83 -3.96 4.88
C HIS A 53 -16.64 -3.00 4.63
N ARG A 54 -16.67 -2.33 3.50
CA ARG A 54 -15.67 -1.30 3.16
C ARG A 54 -15.53 -0.24 4.26
N ASP A 55 -16.62 0.13 4.91
CA ASP A 55 -16.64 1.10 6.01
C ASP A 55 -15.89 0.59 7.25
N ASP A 56 -15.85 -0.73 7.47
CA ASP A 56 -15.08 -1.33 8.57
C ASP A 56 -13.58 -1.14 8.33
N ILE A 57 -13.13 -1.32 7.10
CA ILE A 57 -11.74 -1.06 6.73
C ILE A 57 -11.41 0.43 6.84
N MET A 58 -12.31 1.31 6.44
CA MET A 58 -12.15 2.76 6.67
C MET A 58 -11.98 3.11 8.15
N ARG A 59 -12.72 2.46 9.04
CA ARG A 59 -12.61 2.68 10.50
C ARG A 59 -11.25 2.26 11.06
N CYS A 60 -10.58 1.25 10.46
CA CYS A 60 -9.24 0.86 10.87
C CYS A 60 -8.24 2.02 10.81
N TYR A 61 -8.51 3.00 9.96
CA TYR A 61 -7.63 4.15 9.72
C TYR A 61 -8.10 5.43 10.43
N SER A 62 -9.08 5.33 11.31
CA SER A 62 -9.53 6.46 12.13
C SER A 62 -8.38 7.05 12.96
N GLY A 63 -8.24 8.37 12.93
CA GLY A 63 -7.21 9.08 13.68
C GLY A 63 -5.84 9.12 13.00
N VAL A 64 -5.66 8.48 11.85
CA VAL A 64 -4.44 8.63 11.05
C VAL A 64 -4.47 9.99 10.36
N GLY A 65 -3.38 10.74 10.51
CA GLY A 65 -3.21 12.06 9.90
C GLY A 65 -1.89 12.17 9.13
N LEU A 66 -1.72 13.28 8.46
CA LEU A 66 -0.46 13.60 7.78
C LEU A 66 0.61 14.05 8.79
N ILE A 67 1.86 13.72 8.49
CA ILE A 67 3.02 14.32 9.15
C ILE A 67 3.00 15.81 8.85
N GLU A 68 3.31 16.62 9.87
CA GLU A 68 3.39 18.08 9.72
C GLU A 68 4.32 18.48 8.57
N GLY A 69 3.87 19.39 7.73
CA GLY A 69 4.61 19.87 6.57
C GLY A 69 4.49 19.00 5.31
N ALA A 70 3.96 17.77 5.39
CA ALA A 70 3.90 16.88 4.24
C ALA A 70 3.13 17.51 3.06
N ARG A 71 1.98 18.12 3.31
CA ARG A 71 1.17 18.80 2.28
C ARG A 71 1.94 19.95 1.64
N ALA A 72 2.62 20.77 2.47
CA ALA A 72 3.39 21.92 1.99
C ALA A 72 4.57 21.50 1.10
N VAL A 73 5.21 20.37 1.40
CA VAL A 73 6.30 19.82 0.57
C VAL A 73 5.77 19.42 -0.79
N VAL A 74 4.66 18.68 -0.85
CA VAL A 74 4.05 18.27 -2.12
C VAL A 74 3.66 19.50 -2.96
N GLU A 75 2.99 20.46 -2.35
CA GLU A 75 2.56 21.69 -3.02
C GLU A 75 3.75 22.47 -3.60
N ASN A 76 4.83 22.63 -2.81
CA ASN A 76 6.04 23.32 -3.24
C ASN A 76 6.73 22.61 -4.43
N LEU A 77 6.75 21.28 -4.43
CA LEU A 77 7.27 20.51 -5.55
C LEU A 77 6.41 20.70 -6.81
N GLN A 78 5.09 20.64 -6.67
CA GLN A 78 4.16 20.81 -7.78
C GLN A 78 4.22 22.23 -8.36
N GLU A 79 4.37 23.27 -7.54
CA GLU A 79 4.58 24.66 -7.99
C GLU A 79 5.86 24.82 -8.82
N ARG A 80 6.83 23.94 -8.62
CA ARG A 80 8.08 23.88 -9.39
C ARG A 80 7.97 23.00 -10.64
N GLY A 81 6.77 22.48 -10.95
CA GLY A 81 6.54 21.62 -12.10
C GLY A 81 6.92 20.16 -11.89
N VAL A 82 7.14 19.72 -10.65
CA VAL A 82 7.45 18.32 -10.32
C VAL A 82 6.15 17.52 -10.23
N PHE A 83 6.08 16.42 -10.98
CA PHE A 83 5.01 15.43 -10.85
C PHE A 83 5.28 14.57 -9.59
N VAL A 84 4.33 14.53 -8.68
CA VAL A 84 4.47 13.81 -7.41
C VAL A 84 3.54 12.62 -7.37
N ALA A 85 4.08 11.42 -7.15
CA ALA A 85 3.30 10.19 -7.06
C ALA A 85 3.64 9.39 -5.81
N ILE A 86 2.66 8.60 -5.34
CA ILE A 86 2.85 7.63 -4.25
C ILE A 86 2.85 6.23 -4.84
N VAL A 87 3.87 5.45 -4.51
CA VAL A 87 3.97 4.01 -4.82
C VAL A 87 4.06 3.24 -3.50
N SER A 88 3.04 2.47 -3.20
CA SER A 88 2.92 1.77 -1.91
C SER A 88 2.38 0.34 -2.11
N SER A 89 2.94 -0.62 -1.39
CA SER A 89 2.34 -1.95 -1.26
C SER A 89 1.24 -2.02 -0.18
N GLY A 90 0.91 -0.88 0.41
CA GLY A 90 -0.17 -0.75 1.40
C GLY A 90 -1.57 -0.85 0.78
N VAL A 91 -2.57 -0.74 1.65
CA VAL A 91 -3.99 -0.86 1.29
C VAL A 91 -4.48 0.39 0.55
N ASP A 92 -5.15 0.20 -0.58
CA ASP A 92 -5.61 1.25 -1.48
C ASP A 92 -6.52 2.29 -0.83
N ILE A 93 -7.45 1.86 0.04
CA ILE A 93 -8.33 2.78 0.78
C ILE A 93 -7.51 3.75 1.63
N PHE A 94 -6.49 3.25 2.32
CA PHE A 94 -5.58 4.09 3.13
C PHE A 94 -4.71 4.99 2.25
N VAL A 95 -4.03 4.40 1.28
CA VAL A 95 -3.10 5.13 0.39
C VAL A 95 -3.85 6.18 -0.43
N GLY A 96 -5.02 5.85 -0.96
CA GLY A 96 -5.87 6.79 -1.71
C GLY A 96 -6.35 7.96 -0.85
N THR A 97 -6.68 7.71 0.42
CA THR A 97 -7.05 8.77 1.37
C THR A 97 -5.87 9.73 1.60
N ILE A 98 -4.67 9.19 1.86
CA ILE A 98 -3.46 9.99 2.02
C ILE A 98 -3.11 10.76 0.74
N ALA A 99 -3.19 10.09 -0.41
CA ALA A 99 -2.95 10.70 -1.71
C ALA A 99 -3.90 11.89 -1.99
N ASN A 100 -5.16 11.75 -1.62
CA ASN A 100 -6.15 12.81 -1.75
C ASN A 100 -5.89 13.98 -0.77
N MET A 101 -5.50 13.70 0.46
CA MET A 101 -5.14 14.73 1.45
C MET A 101 -3.88 15.50 1.02
N LEU A 102 -2.89 14.82 0.45
CA LEU A 102 -1.67 15.42 -0.09
C LEU A 102 -1.87 16.08 -1.45
N LYS A 103 -2.94 15.73 -2.16
CA LYS A 103 -3.21 16.16 -3.55
C LYS A 103 -2.06 15.83 -4.50
N VAL A 104 -1.50 14.64 -4.38
CA VAL A 104 -0.50 14.14 -5.32
C VAL A 104 -1.10 13.94 -6.71
N ASP A 105 -0.26 13.91 -7.73
CA ASP A 105 -0.69 13.83 -9.13
C ASP A 105 -1.15 12.41 -9.51
N ASP A 106 -0.55 11.39 -8.90
CA ASP A 106 -0.95 9.99 -9.11
C ASP A 106 -0.56 9.12 -7.91
N TRP A 107 -1.10 7.91 -7.85
CA TRP A 107 -0.74 6.94 -6.82
C TRP A 107 -1.06 5.51 -7.25
N ALA A 108 -0.34 4.56 -6.68
CA ALA A 108 -0.58 3.14 -6.86
C ALA A 108 -0.44 2.40 -5.52
N ALA A 109 -1.35 1.47 -5.27
CA ALA A 109 -1.39 0.64 -4.07
C ALA A 109 -2.06 -0.70 -4.36
N ASN A 110 -2.04 -1.60 -3.39
CA ASN A 110 -2.74 -2.87 -3.44
C ASN A 110 -4.13 -2.73 -2.83
N GLY A 111 -5.08 -3.58 -3.21
CA GLY A 111 -6.44 -3.39 -2.80
C GLY A 111 -7.27 -4.66 -2.75
N PHE A 112 -8.56 -4.45 -2.52
CA PHE A 112 -9.56 -5.49 -2.37
C PHE A 112 -10.64 -5.37 -3.43
N GLU A 113 -11.25 -6.51 -3.75
CA GLU A 113 -12.50 -6.57 -4.50
C GLU A 113 -13.67 -6.47 -3.53
N TRP A 114 -14.60 -5.56 -3.83
CA TRP A 114 -15.84 -5.34 -3.09
C TRP A 114 -17.02 -5.72 -3.97
N ASP A 115 -18.07 -6.29 -3.38
CA ASP A 115 -19.31 -6.49 -4.10
C ASP A 115 -20.08 -5.16 -4.29
N GLU A 116 -21.25 -5.22 -4.94
CA GLU A 116 -22.07 -4.05 -5.24
C GLU A 116 -22.54 -3.32 -3.98
N ASP A 117 -22.65 -4.03 -2.86
CA ASP A 117 -23.09 -3.49 -1.56
C ASP A 117 -21.91 -3.05 -0.66
N GLY A 118 -20.68 -3.22 -1.11
CA GLY A 118 -19.48 -2.81 -0.39
C GLY A 118 -18.90 -3.87 0.55
N TRP A 119 -19.28 -5.14 0.39
CA TRP A 119 -18.73 -6.25 1.18
C TRP A 119 -17.47 -6.82 0.56
N LEU A 120 -16.51 -7.18 1.41
CA LEU A 120 -15.22 -7.72 1.02
C LEU A 120 -15.37 -9.11 0.39
N VAL A 121 -14.95 -9.23 -0.87
CA VAL A 121 -14.91 -10.50 -1.61
C VAL A 121 -13.55 -11.17 -1.45
N LYS A 122 -12.49 -10.53 -1.91
CA LYS A 122 -11.11 -11.04 -1.91
C LYS A 122 -10.09 -9.91 -2.14
N GLY A 123 -8.79 -10.24 -2.06
CA GLY A 123 -7.73 -9.36 -2.55
C GLY A 123 -7.77 -9.24 -4.08
N LEU A 124 -7.43 -8.07 -4.58
CA LEU A 124 -7.15 -7.87 -6.00
C LEU A 124 -5.78 -8.44 -6.36
N PRO A 125 -5.50 -8.73 -7.65
CA PRO A 125 -4.14 -9.02 -8.11
C PRO A 125 -3.17 -7.94 -7.65
N THR A 126 -1.97 -8.33 -7.22
CA THR A 126 -0.96 -7.42 -6.70
C THR A 126 -0.55 -6.40 -7.77
N ARG A 127 -0.72 -5.12 -7.47
CA ARG A 127 -0.33 -4.01 -8.35
C ARG A 127 1.06 -3.48 -8.03
N VAL A 128 1.39 -3.43 -6.75
CA VAL A 128 2.68 -2.96 -6.23
C VAL A 128 3.31 -4.08 -5.43
N LEU A 129 4.34 -4.70 -5.98
CA LEU A 129 5.09 -5.76 -5.32
C LEU A 129 5.95 -5.18 -4.20
N THR A 130 5.83 -5.71 -2.99
CA THR A 130 6.60 -5.25 -1.82
C THR A 130 8.11 -5.29 -2.07
N HIS A 131 8.60 -6.35 -2.73
CA HIS A 131 10.03 -6.53 -3.02
C HIS A 131 10.47 -5.99 -4.38
N ASN A 132 9.56 -5.42 -5.17
CA ASN A 132 9.89 -4.84 -6.47
C ASN A 132 8.95 -3.68 -6.83
N LYS A 133 8.94 -2.65 -6.03
CA LYS A 133 8.19 -1.42 -6.29
C LYS A 133 8.66 -0.69 -7.55
N GLY A 134 9.89 -0.93 -7.97
CA GLY A 134 10.48 -0.36 -9.17
C GLY A 134 9.68 -0.63 -10.45
N LEU A 135 9.03 -1.79 -10.55
CA LEU A 135 8.14 -2.09 -11.69
C LEU A 135 6.98 -1.08 -11.82
N MET A 136 6.43 -0.62 -10.70
CA MET A 136 5.39 0.40 -10.72
C MET A 136 5.96 1.79 -11.01
N VAL A 137 7.16 2.11 -10.49
CA VAL A 137 7.86 3.36 -10.82
C VAL A 137 8.13 3.43 -12.32
N GLU A 138 8.63 2.36 -12.94
CA GLU A 138 8.84 2.28 -14.39
C GLU A 138 7.55 2.43 -15.18
N LYS A 139 6.45 1.83 -14.70
CA LYS A 139 5.13 1.96 -15.32
C LYS A 139 4.63 3.40 -15.28
N LEU A 140 4.73 4.07 -14.14
CA LEU A 140 4.34 5.49 -14.01
C LEU A 140 5.22 6.39 -14.87
N ALA A 141 6.52 6.11 -14.96
CA ALA A 141 7.45 6.83 -15.83
C ALA A 141 7.04 6.72 -17.30
N ARG A 142 6.71 5.52 -17.77
CA ARG A 142 6.23 5.31 -19.15
C ARG A 142 4.93 6.04 -19.43
N ILE A 143 3.97 5.99 -18.51
CA ILE A 143 2.67 6.68 -18.66
C ILE A 143 2.85 8.19 -18.76
N ASN A 144 3.82 8.75 -18.05
CA ASN A 144 4.08 10.19 -17.98
C ASN A 144 5.24 10.65 -18.90
N ASP A 145 5.75 9.75 -19.74
CA ASP A 145 6.83 10.02 -20.70
C ASP A 145 8.09 10.59 -20.03
N LEU A 146 8.48 9.99 -18.90
CA LEU A 146 9.64 10.37 -18.10
C LEU A 146 10.80 9.38 -18.32
N ASN A 147 12.03 9.92 -18.39
CA ASN A 147 13.24 9.11 -18.35
C ASN A 147 13.67 8.84 -16.90
N ALA A 148 14.42 7.77 -16.66
CA ALA A 148 14.91 7.42 -15.34
C ALA A 148 15.69 8.57 -14.67
N SER A 149 16.51 9.30 -15.42
CA SER A 149 17.28 10.45 -14.92
C SER A 149 16.42 11.63 -14.44
N GLU A 150 15.13 11.63 -14.72
CA GLU A 150 14.18 12.65 -14.26
C GLU A 150 13.42 12.21 -13.01
N ILE A 151 13.72 11.02 -12.47
CA ILE A 151 13.01 10.40 -11.36
C ILE A 151 13.84 10.48 -10.08
N VAL A 152 13.22 10.92 -9.00
CA VAL A 152 13.73 10.83 -7.63
C VAL A 152 12.79 9.94 -6.83
N SER A 153 13.33 8.90 -6.21
CA SER A 153 12.59 8.01 -5.32
C SER A 153 12.98 8.27 -3.87
N VAL A 154 11.99 8.35 -3.00
CA VAL A 154 12.17 8.59 -1.56
C VAL A 154 11.45 7.50 -0.78
N GLY A 155 12.14 6.86 0.16
CA GLY A 155 11.59 5.82 1.01
C GLY A 155 12.36 5.67 2.31
N ASP A 156 11.78 4.97 3.28
CA ASP A 156 12.32 4.81 4.64
C ASP A 156 12.58 3.35 5.02
N SER A 157 12.29 2.40 4.14
CA SER A 157 12.44 0.97 4.43
C SER A 157 13.26 0.23 3.36
N SER A 158 13.73 -0.96 3.71
CA SER A 158 14.47 -1.82 2.77
C SER A 158 13.67 -2.21 1.52
N SER A 159 12.33 -2.30 1.63
CA SER A 159 11.46 -2.57 0.50
C SER A 159 11.43 -1.42 -0.52
N ASP A 160 11.79 -0.20 -0.11
CA ASP A 160 11.81 0.98 -0.98
C ASP A 160 13.07 1.07 -1.84
N LEU A 161 14.12 0.32 -1.51
CA LEU A 161 15.34 0.27 -2.32
C LEU A 161 15.05 -0.14 -3.77
N SER A 162 14.05 -0.98 -3.98
CA SER A 162 13.64 -1.39 -5.33
C SER A 162 13.02 -0.28 -6.18
N MET A 163 12.62 0.86 -5.58
CA MET A 163 12.13 2.03 -6.32
C MET A 163 13.26 2.81 -7.00
N MET A 164 14.48 2.61 -6.54
CA MET A 164 15.67 3.26 -7.12
C MET A 164 16.10 2.50 -8.37
N ILE A 165 15.34 2.69 -9.44
CA ILE A 165 15.58 2.04 -10.73
C ILE A 165 16.87 2.56 -11.36
N ASP A 166 17.48 1.78 -12.25
CA ASP A 166 18.73 2.13 -12.91
C ASP A 166 18.65 3.50 -13.61
N GLY A 167 19.57 4.38 -13.25
CA GLY A 167 19.66 5.73 -13.80
C GLY A 167 18.76 6.78 -13.10
N SER A 168 18.02 6.41 -12.06
CA SER A 168 17.26 7.35 -11.21
C SER A 168 18.10 7.86 -10.01
N HIS A 169 17.51 8.74 -9.23
CA HIS A 169 18.08 9.35 -8.04
C HIS A 169 17.34 8.96 -6.76
#